data_a8d98a55b8149b82854c667325409d1b
#
_entry.id   a8d98a55b8149b82854c667325409d1b
#
_cell.length_a   1.000
_cell.length_b   1.000
_cell.length_c   1.000
_cell.angle_alpha   90.00
_cell.angle_beta   90.00
_cell.angle_gamma   90.00
#
_symmetry.space_group_name_H-M   'P 1'
#
loop_
_entity.id
_entity.type
_entity.pdbx_description
1 polymer ?
#
loop_
_entity_poly.entity_id
_entity_poly.type
_entity_poly.pdbx_seq_one_letter_code
_entity_poly.pdbx_strand_id
1 'polypeptide(L)'
;EGGIFGALWEMAEASGVGLEIDLKKIPIRQETVEVCEFFGVNPYLLISSGCMLMAAQDGNHLVRELEKAGIKATIIGKATAGNDRVLLNEDERRFLEPPKKDELYKVIGR
;
A
#
# COMPACT_ATOMS: atom_id res chain seq x y z
N GLU A 1 -2.22 -7.61 8.73
CA GLU A 1 -1.23 -7.90 7.80
C GLU A 1 -1.77 -8.36 6.50
N GLY A 2 -2.64 -9.34 6.47
CA GLY A 2 -3.26 -9.76 5.25
C GLY A 2 -3.97 -8.63 4.55
N GLY A 3 -4.54 -7.72 5.32
CA GLY A 3 -5.27 -6.60 4.74
C GLY A 3 -4.42 -5.68 3.90
N ILE A 4 -3.21 -5.34 4.39
CA ILE A 4 -2.36 -4.42 3.63
C ILE A 4 -1.84 -5.08 2.36
N PHE A 5 -1.49 -6.36 2.42
CA PHE A 5 -0.96 -7.01 1.23
C PHE A 5 -2.04 -7.19 0.17
N GLY A 6 -3.27 -7.53 0.59
CA GLY A 6 -4.37 -7.58 -0.36
C GLY A 6 -4.68 -6.24 -0.98
N ALA A 7 -4.66 -5.19 -0.17
CA ALA A 7 -4.90 -3.84 -0.66
C ALA A 7 -3.83 -3.41 -1.67
N LEU A 8 -2.57 -3.71 -1.36
CA LEU A 8 -1.48 -3.38 -2.28
C LEU A 8 -1.63 -4.14 -3.60
N TRP A 9 -2.01 -5.40 -3.52
CA TRP A 9 -2.23 -6.18 -4.73
C TRP A 9 -3.32 -5.55 -5.60
N GLU A 10 -4.46 -5.23 -4.97
CA GLU A 10 -5.57 -4.63 -5.70
C GLU A 10 -5.17 -3.31 -6.35
N MET A 11 -4.44 -2.49 -5.61
CA MET A 11 -4.04 -1.20 -6.11
C MET A 11 -3.11 -1.35 -7.31
N ALA A 12 -2.17 -2.28 -7.23
CA ALA A 12 -1.25 -2.51 -8.33
C ALA A 12 -1.96 -3.10 -9.54
N GLU A 13 -2.91 -4.00 -9.31
CA GLU A 13 -3.67 -4.57 -10.41
C GLU A 13 -4.50 -3.52 -11.13
N ALA A 14 -5.16 -2.66 -10.36
CA ALA A 14 -5.98 -1.62 -10.95
C ALA A 14 -5.17 -0.62 -11.75
N SER A 15 -3.94 -0.40 -11.32
CA SER A 15 -3.05 0.59 -11.97
C SER A 15 -2.16 -0.02 -13.04
N GLY A 16 -2.07 -1.34 -13.09
CA GLY A 16 -1.22 -2.01 -14.06
C GLY A 16 0.26 -1.76 -13.87
N VAL A 17 0.72 -1.69 -12.63
CA VAL A 17 2.11 -1.33 -12.32
C VAL A 17 2.74 -2.34 -11.38
N GLY A 18 4.06 -2.27 -11.28
CA GLY A 18 4.80 -3.01 -10.28
C GLY A 18 4.84 -2.24 -8.97
N LEU A 19 5.38 -2.88 -7.96
CA LEU A 19 5.49 -2.27 -6.63
C LEU A 19 6.85 -2.58 -6.02
N GLU A 20 7.28 -1.69 -5.16
CA GLU A 20 8.46 -1.90 -4.34
C GLU A 20 8.11 -1.45 -2.93
N ILE A 21 7.92 -2.40 -2.04
CA ILE A 21 7.41 -2.13 -0.69
C ILE A 21 8.47 -2.51 0.32
N ASP A 22 8.76 -1.59 1.23
CA ASP A 22 9.73 -1.84 2.30
C ASP A 22 8.97 -2.36 3.52
N LEU A 23 9.13 -3.66 3.79
CA LEU A 23 8.41 -4.29 4.88
C LEU A 23 8.72 -3.67 6.24
N LYS A 24 9.91 -3.13 6.39
CA LYS A 24 10.29 -2.54 7.66
C LYS A 24 9.56 -1.24 7.93
N LYS A 25 9.01 -0.63 6.91
CA LYS A 25 8.28 0.64 7.08
C LYS A 25 6.80 0.44 7.32
N ILE A 26 6.32 -0.79 7.21
CA ILE A 26 4.91 -1.04 7.49
C ILE A 26 4.69 -0.93 9.00
N PRO A 27 3.81 -0.01 9.43
CA PRO A 27 3.66 0.24 10.86
C PRO A 27 2.94 -0.90 11.56
N ILE A 28 3.25 -1.05 12.82
CA ILE A 28 2.58 -2.02 13.67
C ILE A 28 1.19 -1.49 14.04
N ARG A 29 1.07 -0.20 14.20
CA ARG A 29 -0.19 0.41 14.64
C ARG A 29 -1.15 0.58 13.49
N GLN A 30 -2.41 0.25 13.74
CA GLN A 30 -3.42 0.28 12.70
C GLN A 30 -3.91 1.68 12.38
N GLU A 31 -3.72 2.62 13.30
CA GLU A 31 -4.18 3.97 13.03
C GLU A 31 -3.24 4.79 12.16
N THR A 32 -2.11 4.21 11.79
CA THR A 32 -1.19 4.89 10.88
C THR A 32 -1.61 4.64 9.44
N VAL A 33 -1.66 5.70 8.65
CA VAL A 33 -1.97 5.59 7.23
C VAL A 33 -0.72 5.16 6.49
N GLU A 34 -0.81 4.06 5.76
CA GLU A 34 0.28 3.62 4.89
C GLU A 34 0.16 4.34 3.55
N VAL A 35 1.24 4.99 3.14
CA VAL A 35 1.25 5.75 1.90
C VAL A 35 2.11 5.02 0.89
N CYS A 36 1.57 4.78 -0.29
CA CYS A 36 2.32 4.21 -1.39
C CYS A 36 2.33 5.21 -2.53
N GLU A 37 3.52 5.54 -3.03
CA GLU A 37 3.65 6.54 -4.08
C GLU A 37 3.38 5.91 -5.44
N PHE A 38 2.41 6.47 -6.14
CA PHE A 38 2.06 6.04 -7.49
C PHE A 38 2.21 7.22 -8.42
N PHE A 39 2.87 7.01 -9.55
CA PHE A 39 3.01 8.08 -10.52
C PHE A 39 1.71 8.24 -11.30
N GLY A 40 1.37 9.49 -11.58
CA GLY A 40 0.25 9.80 -12.46
C GLY A 40 -1.13 9.57 -11.87
N VAL A 41 -1.26 9.51 -10.53
CA VAL A 41 -2.58 9.29 -9.93
C VAL A 41 -2.94 10.44 -9.01
N ASN A 42 -4.24 10.65 -8.86
CA ASN A 42 -4.75 11.50 -7.80
C ASN A 42 -4.74 10.71 -6.50
N PRO A 43 -4.58 11.39 -5.37
CA PRO A 43 -4.64 10.68 -4.09
C PRO A 43 -5.97 9.98 -3.92
N TYR A 44 -5.91 8.74 -3.47
CA TYR A 44 -7.13 8.03 -3.11
C TYR A 44 -6.85 7.05 -1.99
N LEU A 45 -7.90 6.69 -1.28
CA LEU A 45 -7.80 5.92 -0.04
C LEU A 45 -8.47 4.56 -0.22
N LEU A 46 -7.77 3.53 0.23
CA LEU A 46 -8.32 2.18 0.27
C LEU A 46 -8.33 1.70 1.71
N ILE A 47 -9.50 1.37 2.21
CA ILE A 47 -9.66 0.89 3.58
C ILE A 47 -10.02 -0.58 3.55
N SER A 48 -9.27 -1.40 4.28
CA SER A 48 -9.51 -2.83 4.28
C SER A 48 -8.97 -3.43 5.58
N SER A 49 -9.83 -4.15 6.28
CA SER A 49 -9.44 -4.97 7.44
C SER A 49 -8.53 -4.23 8.42
N GLY A 50 -8.91 -3.01 8.76
CA GLY A 50 -8.16 -2.25 9.74
C GLY A 50 -6.92 -1.58 9.21
N CYS A 51 -6.68 -1.59 7.91
CA CYS A 51 -5.58 -0.82 7.36
C CYS A 51 -6.11 0.30 6.48
N MET A 52 -5.36 1.39 6.42
CA MET A 52 -5.68 2.52 5.57
C MET A 52 -4.50 2.76 4.65
N LEU A 53 -4.71 2.53 3.36
CA LEU A 53 -3.67 2.66 2.36
C LEU A 53 -4.05 3.79 1.41
N MET A 54 -3.17 4.77 1.30
CA MET A 54 -3.39 5.88 0.38
C MET A 54 -2.36 5.84 -0.73
N ALA A 55 -2.83 6.06 -1.95
CA ALA A 55 -1.94 6.24 -3.10
C ALA A 55 -1.84 7.73 -3.40
N ALA A 56 -0.63 8.19 -3.64
CA ALA A 56 -0.39 9.60 -3.93
C ALA A 56 0.81 9.73 -4.83
N GLN A 57 0.84 10.80 -5.63
CA GLN A 57 1.97 11.05 -6.49
C GLN A 57 3.17 11.55 -5.70
N ASP A 58 2.94 12.37 -4.70
CA ASP A 58 3.99 12.89 -3.84
C ASP A 58 3.70 12.47 -2.41
N GLY A 59 4.31 11.35 -2.00
CA GLY A 59 4.06 10.79 -0.69
C GLY A 59 4.52 11.69 0.44
N ASN A 60 5.65 12.38 0.27
CA ASN A 60 6.15 13.27 1.31
C ASN A 60 5.20 14.41 1.57
N HIS A 61 4.65 14.98 0.51
CA HIS A 61 3.68 16.06 0.65
C HIS A 61 2.43 15.55 1.37
N LEU A 62 1.95 14.39 0.98
CA LEU A 62 0.75 13.84 1.60
C LEU A 62 0.98 13.55 3.08
N VAL A 63 2.12 12.97 3.42
CA VAL A 63 2.43 12.66 4.81
C VAL A 63 2.44 13.95 5.64
N ARG A 64 3.06 15.01 5.11
CA ARG A 64 3.10 16.27 5.84
C ARG A 64 1.70 16.84 6.06
N GLU A 65 0.85 16.76 5.04
CA GLU A 65 -0.50 17.28 5.18
C GLU A 65 -1.32 16.47 6.19
N LEU A 66 -1.15 15.16 6.17
CA LEU A 66 -1.85 14.32 7.13
C LEU A 66 -1.39 14.60 8.55
N GLU A 67 -0.08 14.79 8.72
CA GLU A 67 0.46 15.06 10.04
C GLU A 67 -0.01 16.41 10.58
N LYS A 68 -0.17 17.38 9.71
CA LYS A 68 -0.75 18.65 10.13
C LYS A 68 -2.16 18.49 10.65
N ALA A 69 -2.89 17.52 10.14
CA ALA A 69 -4.24 17.23 10.59
C ALA A 69 -4.28 16.29 11.78
N GLY A 70 -3.12 15.93 12.34
CA GLY A 70 -3.07 15.03 13.47
C GLY A 70 -3.15 13.56 13.12
N ILE A 71 -2.93 13.21 11.85
CA ILE A 71 -3.03 11.83 11.38
C ILE A 71 -1.63 11.32 11.11
N LYS A 72 -1.27 10.21 11.76
CA LYS A 72 0.02 9.58 11.52
C LYS A 72 0.03 8.91 10.17
N ALA A 73 1.12 9.07 9.43
CA ALA A 73 1.26 8.48 8.11
C ALA A 73 2.70 8.13 7.84
N THR A 74 2.92 7.10 7.05
CA THR A 74 4.27 6.69 6.69
C THR A 74 4.28 6.19 5.25
N ILE A 75 5.37 6.44 4.56
CA ILE A 75 5.54 5.95 3.20
C ILE A 75 6.13 4.56 3.28
N ILE A 76 5.41 3.57 2.73
CA ILE A 76 5.86 2.19 2.80
C ILE A 76 6.45 1.70 1.48
N GLY A 77 6.27 2.45 0.40
CA GLY A 77 6.80 2.01 -0.88
C GLY A 77 6.31 2.87 -2.02
N LYS A 78 6.54 2.35 -3.21
CA LYS A 78 6.21 3.11 -4.42
C LYS A 78 5.87 2.15 -5.54
N ALA A 79 5.14 2.66 -6.53
CA ALA A 79 4.89 1.94 -7.76
C ALA A 79 6.11 2.04 -8.66
N THR A 80 6.30 1.02 -9.47
CA THR A 80 7.39 0.99 -10.44
C THR A 80 6.82 0.79 -11.85
N ALA A 81 7.65 1.09 -12.84
CA ALA A 81 7.20 0.99 -14.23
C ALA A 81 7.08 -0.45 -14.70
N GLY A 82 7.72 -1.39 -14.00
CA GLY A 82 7.67 -2.79 -14.41
C GLY A 82 6.41 -3.48 -13.97
N ASN A 83 6.48 -4.80 -13.97
CA ASN A 83 5.36 -5.63 -13.54
C ASN A 83 5.64 -6.33 -12.23
N ASP A 84 6.85 -6.27 -11.73
CA ASP A 84 7.22 -6.98 -10.53
C ASP A 84 6.69 -6.27 -9.30
N ARG A 85 6.06 -7.03 -8.42
CA ARG A 85 5.54 -6.50 -7.16
C ARG A 85 6.35 -7.10 -6.05
N VAL A 86 7.24 -6.31 -5.48
CA VAL A 86 8.34 -6.79 -4.66
C VAL A 86 8.17 -6.31 -3.23
N LEU A 87 8.41 -7.22 -2.30
CA LEU A 87 8.47 -6.92 -0.88
C LEU A 87 9.94 -7.01 -0.45
N LEU A 88 10.44 -5.91 0.09
CA LEU A 88 11.84 -5.84 0.50
C LEU A 88 11.93 -5.91 2.02
N ASN A 89 12.84 -6.75 2.50
CA ASN A 89 13.13 -6.86 3.91
C ASN A 89 14.63 -6.99 4.07
N GLU A 90 15.30 -5.84 4.24
CA GLU A 90 16.77 -5.77 4.27
C GLU A 90 17.33 -6.32 2.96
N ASP A 91 18.07 -7.43 3.04
CA ASP A 91 18.64 -8.02 1.84
C ASP A 91 17.72 -8.99 1.15
N GLU A 92 16.62 -9.31 1.78
CA GLU A 92 15.68 -10.26 1.21
C GLU A 92 14.73 -9.58 0.26
N ARG A 93 14.37 -10.33 -0.77
CA ARG A 93 13.48 -9.84 -1.80
C ARG A 93 12.46 -10.93 -2.08
N ARG A 94 11.18 -10.60 -1.90
CA ARG A 94 10.10 -11.55 -2.16
C ARG A 94 9.08 -10.90 -3.03
N PHE A 95 8.29 -11.73 -3.71
CA PHE A 95 7.23 -11.21 -4.54
C PHE A 95 5.91 -11.23 -3.80
N LEU A 96 5.14 -10.18 -4.00
CA LEU A 96 3.79 -10.11 -3.50
C LEU A 96 2.94 -11.09 -4.29
N GLU A 97 2.14 -11.89 -3.56
CA GLU A 97 1.31 -12.89 -4.19
C GLU A 97 -0.13 -12.45 -4.21
N PRO A 98 -0.91 -12.94 -5.19
CA PRO A 98 -2.32 -12.59 -5.22
C PRO A 98 -3.03 -13.15 -3.99
N PRO A 99 -4.07 -12.45 -3.52
CA PRO A 99 -4.83 -12.95 -2.38
C PRO A 99 -5.52 -14.26 -2.75
N LYS A 100 -5.76 -15.08 -1.74
CA LYS A 100 -6.47 -16.33 -1.95
C LYS A 100 -7.92 -16.02 -2.29
N LYS A 101 -8.56 -16.99 -2.94
CA LYS A 101 -9.95 -16.81 -3.33
C LYS A 101 -10.85 -16.44 -2.18
N ASP A 102 -10.63 -17.07 -1.04
CA ASP A 102 -11.45 -16.78 0.13
C ASP A 102 -11.30 -15.33 0.56
N GLU A 103 -10.07 -14.84 0.49
CA GLU A 103 -9.82 -13.46 0.86
C GLU A 103 -10.44 -12.49 -0.12
N LEU A 104 -10.43 -12.84 -1.40
CA LEU A 104 -11.08 -12.01 -2.41
C LEU A 104 -12.58 -11.93 -2.16
N TYR A 105 -13.16 -13.03 -1.80
CA TYR A 105 -14.58 -13.04 -1.48
C TYR A 105 -14.90 -12.09 -0.36
N LYS A 106 -14.09 -12.13 0.70
CA LYS A 106 -14.33 -11.26 1.84
C LYS A 106 -14.18 -9.80 1.47
N VAL A 107 -13.24 -9.51 0.61
CA VAL A 107 -13.01 -8.12 0.20
C VAL A 107 -14.17 -7.60 -0.63
N ILE A 108 -14.70 -8.43 -1.51
CA ILE A 108 -15.82 -8.04 -2.35
C ILE A 108 -17.11 -8.00 -1.56
N GLY A 109 -17.12 -8.64 -0.48
CA GLY A 109 -18.15 -8.53 0.38
C GLY A 109 -19.21 -9.43 0.36
N ARG A 110 -18.96 -9.41 0.38
CA ARG A 110 -19.84 -9.86 0.55
C ARG A 110 -20.15 -9.99 1.37
#